data_933009856392d75254cdbb466b46ce71
#
_entry.id   933009856392d75254cdbb466b46ce71
#
_cell.length_a   1.000
_cell.length_b   1.000
_cell.length_c   1.000
_cell.angle_alpha   90.00
_cell.angle_beta   90.00
_cell.angle_gamma   90.00
#
_symmetry.space_group_name_H-M   'P 1'
#
loop_
_entity.id
_entity.type
_entity.pdbx_description
1 polymer ?
#
loop_
_entity_poly.entity_id
_entity_poly.type
_entity_poly.pdbx_seq_one_letter_code
_entity_poly.pdbx_strand_id
1 'polypeptide(L)'
;SSRRRHTRFRNVTGVQTCALPILYFHPKKSWTSFTQAIEQLLSVAATAQIKMPAASPTQTLSQDFGLGKIEIVYSRPGLKGRAAFGNGTLLAPTGVVWRTGANGATRVTFSDPVTIGDKTLAAGAYGLFTIPGENEWTIIFNTNSKGWGSFEYKEAEDVVRVKVKPETTSNSTETFTININNITPETATISLQWAKTLVNVPIKTDIKSTIRKQVEASITGASANGAAYQAAANFYFDMDKDYAKALTNVNKAIEATPTAYWLFLLKAKAQKELGDKKGAKLSAEACIKLAEAAKNADYVRSANDVIAAL
;
A
#
# COMPACT_ATOMS: atom_id res chain seq x y z
N SER A 1 49.91 -65.21 -22.77
CA SER A 1 50.38 -63.81 -22.80
C SER A 1 49.21 -62.84 -22.73
N SER A 2 48.81 -62.43 -21.54
CA SER A 2 47.74 -61.49 -21.35
C SER A 2 48.27 -60.31 -20.51
N ARG A 3 48.36 -59.12 -21.11
CA ARG A 3 48.72 -57.90 -20.42
C ARG A 3 47.40 -57.18 -19.99
N ARG A 4 47.10 -57.15 -18.70
CA ARG A 4 46.08 -56.27 -18.10
C ARG A 4 46.62 -54.85 -18.01
N ARG A 5 45.92 -53.84 -18.61
CA ARG A 5 46.19 -52.46 -18.41
C ARG A 5 45.38 -52.00 -17.20
N HIS A 6 46.04 -51.49 -16.16
CA HIS A 6 45.38 -50.76 -15.05
C HIS A 6 45.18 -49.31 -15.44
N THR A 7 43.93 -48.91 -15.50
CA THR A 7 43.51 -47.49 -15.61
C THR A 7 43.57 -46.88 -14.21
N ARG A 8 44.48 -45.93 -13.99
CA ARG A 8 44.56 -45.14 -12.78
C ARG A 8 43.52 -44.02 -12.88
N PHE A 9 42.52 -44.03 -12.01
CA PHE A 9 41.69 -42.86 -11.72
C PHE A 9 42.53 -41.87 -10.90
N ARG A 10 42.70 -40.65 -11.41
CA ARG A 10 43.21 -39.51 -10.64
C ARG A 10 42.02 -38.83 -9.93
N ASN A 11 41.94 -38.99 -8.63
CA ASN A 11 41.14 -38.11 -7.78
C ASN A 11 41.85 -36.76 -7.68
N VAL A 12 41.22 -35.69 -8.20
CA VAL A 12 41.62 -34.32 -7.97
C VAL A 12 40.72 -33.76 -6.87
N THR A 13 41.10 -33.99 -5.62
CA THR A 13 40.57 -33.23 -4.49
C THR A 13 41.61 -32.16 -4.17
N GLY A 14 41.43 -30.98 -4.77
CA GLY A 14 42.18 -29.79 -4.42
C GLY A 14 41.68 -29.20 -3.12
N VAL A 15 42.07 -29.75 -2.00
CA VAL A 15 41.99 -29.03 -0.72
C VAL A 15 43.27 -28.21 -0.62
N GLN A 16 43.20 -26.92 -0.89
CA GLN A 16 44.23 -25.97 -0.50
C GLN A 16 44.21 -25.82 1.02
N THR A 17 45.06 -26.62 1.68
CA THR A 17 45.42 -26.37 3.07
C THR A 17 46.31 -25.13 3.10
N CYS A 18 45.75 -23.97 3.55
CA CYS A 18 46.58 -22.86 3.95
C CYS A 18 47.48 -23.32 5.10
N ALA A 19 48.77 -23.51 4.80
CA ALA A 19 49.77 -23.74 5.84
C ALA A 19 49.88 -22.50 6.71
N LEU A 20 49.46 -22.62 7.95
CA LEU A 20 49.75 -21.60 8.97
C LEU A 20 51.26 -21.51 9.17
N PRO A 21 51.86 -20.29 9.20
CA PRO A 21 53.26 -20.14 9.47
C PRO A 21 53.59 -20.65 10.89
N ILE A 22 54.57 -21.57 11.01
CA ILE A 22 55.09 -22.03 12.29
C ILE A 22 55.77 -20.84 12.96
N LEU A 23 55.13 -20.24 13.94
CA LEU A 23 55.71 -19.20 14.78
C LEU A 23 56.73 -19.83 15.73
N TYR A 24 58.00 -19.57 15.50
CA TYR A 24 59.09 -19.91 16.43
C TYR A 24 58.93 -19.05 17.71
N PHE A 25 58.63 -19.70 18.83
CA PHE A 25 58.44 -19.06 20.13
C PHE A 25 59.78 -18.67 20.73
N HIS A 26 60.08 -17.36 20.81
CA HIS A 26 61.17 -16.83 21.61
C HIS A 26 60.64 -16.52 23.01
N PRO A 27 61.21 -17.06 24.11
CA PRO A 27 60.61 -17.03 25.46
C PRO A 27 60.73 -15.70 26.20
N LYS A 28 60.84 -14.57 25.53
CA LYS A 28 60.90 -13.21 26.15
C LYS A 28 59.91 -12.18 25.63
N LYS A 29 58.80 -12.60 24.95
CA LYS A 29 57.73 -11.61 24.63
C LYS A 29 56.59 -11.79 25.59
N SER A 30 56.16 -10.63 26.19
CA SER A 30 55.11 -10.58 27.17
C SER A 30 53.77 -11.11 26.59
N TRP A 31 52.95 -11.69 27.42
CA TRP A 31 51.62 -12.18 27.05
C TRP A 31 50.73 -11.14 26.36
N THR A 32 50.96 -9.82 26.63
CA THR A 32 50.25 -8.69 26.00
C THR A 32 50.48 -8.60 24.49
N SER A 33 51.66 -9.02 23.97
CA SER A 33 51.90 -9.03 22.52
C SER A 33 51.19 -10.17 21.79
N PHE A 34 50.86 -11.27 22.51
CA PHE A 34 50.15 -12.40 21.96
C PHE A 34 48.65 -12.15 21.85
N THR A 35 48.07 -11.50 22.85
CA THR A 35 46.66 -11.10 22.83
C THR A 35 46.37 -10.05 21.76
N GLN A 36 47.28 -9.06 21.60
CA GLN A 36 47.15 -8.08 20.52
C GLN A 36 47.27 -8.67 19.13
N ALA A 37 48.12 -9.70 18.94
CA ALA A 37 48.20 -10.40 17.64
C ALA A 37 46.97 -11.23 17.35
N ILE A 38 46.33 -11.85 18.35
CA ILE A 38 45.06 -12.57 18.20
C ILE A 38 43.92 -11.60 17.91
N GLU A 39 43.83 -10.45 18.59
CA GLU A 39 42.81 -9.43 18.33
C GLU A 39 42.94 -8.83 16.92
N GLN A 40 44.14 -8.61 16.40
CA GLN A 40 44.38 -8.17 15.04
C GLN A 40 44.01 -9.26 13.99
N LEU A 41 44.27 -10.54 14.28
CA LEU A 41 43.88 -11.66 13.40
C LEU A 41 42.33 -11.85 13.40
N LEU A 42 41.65 -11.64 14.53
CA LEU A 42 40.22 -11.75 14.62
C LEU A 42 39.52 -10.54 13.95
N SER A 43 40.11 -9.34 13.98
CA SER A 43 39.56 -8.14 13.32
C SER A 43 39.65 -8.21 11.79
N VAL A 44 40.64 -8.93 11.23
CA VAL A 44 40.78 -9.12 9.77
C VAL A 44 39.79 -10.17 9.24
N ALA A 45 39.38 -11.13 10.06
CA ALA A 45 38.39 -12.14 9.65
C ALA A 45 36.95 -11.62 9.53
N ALA A 46 36.64 -10.43 10.12
CA ALA A 46 35.30 -9.87 10.15
C ALA A 46 34.92 -9.03 8.91
N THR A 47 35.83 -8.77 7.97
CA THR A 47 35.62 -7.80 6.89
C THR A 47 35.39 -8.39 5.48
N ALA A 48 35.27 -9.71 5.34
CA ALA A 48 35.19 -10.33 4.03
C ALA A 48 33.77 -10.81 3.62
N GLN A 49 32.70 -10.21 4.16
CA GLN A 49 31.37 -10.51 3.63
C GLN A 49 31.09 -9.65 2.38
N ILE A 50 31.34 -10.21 1.21
CA ILE A 50 30.98 -9.57 -0.07
C ILE A 50 29.45 -9.45 -0.09
N LYS A 51 28.95 -8.23 -0.03
CA LYS A 51 27.51 -7.96 -0.15
C LYS A 51 27.12 -7.96 -1.63
N MET A 52 26.43 -8.99 -2.07
CA MET A 52 25.88 -9.06 -3.43
C MET A 52 24.47 -8.44 -3.48
N PRO A 53 24.12 -7.76 -4.59
CA PRO A 53 22.74 -7.31 -4.80
C PRO A 53 21.77 -8.50 -4.82
N ALA A 54 20.59 -8.32 -4.22
CA ALA A 54 19.55 -9.34 -4.25
C ALA A 54 19.03 -9.57 -5.69
N ALA A 55 18.91 -10.81 -6.11
CA ALA A 55 18.42 -11.18 -7.44
C ALA A 55 16.94 -10.75 -7.66
N SER A 56 16.19 -10.61 -6.59
CA SER A 56 14.82 -10.10 -6.54
C SER A 56 14.74 -9.09 -5.38
N PRO A 57 15.06 -7.81 -5.63
CA PRO A 57 15.09 -6.80 -4.56
C PRO A 57 13.70 -6.61 -3.95
N THR A 58 13.67 -6.32 -2.66
CA THR A 58 12.44 -6.02 -1.93
C THR A 58 12.03 -4.58 -2.17
N GLN A 59 10.73 -4.37 -2.35
CA GLN A 59 10.09 -3.06 -2.38
C GLN A 59 9.05 -2.97 -1.27
N THR A 60 8.97 -1.80 -0.64
CA THR A 60 7.86 -1.39 0.22
C THR A 60 7.10 -0.28 -0.49
N LEU A 61 5.81 -0.47 -0.68
CA LEU A 61 4.87 0.51 -1.20
C LEU A 61 3.94 0.90 -0.05
N SER A 62 3.82 2.19 0.22
CA SER A 62 2.88 2.73 1.21
C SER A 62 2.00 3.76 0.54
N GLN A 63 0.67 3.63 0.67
CA GLN A 63 -0.33 4.49 0.07
C GLN A 63 -1.39 4.84 1.10
N ASP A 64 -1.67 6.13 1.28
CA ASP A 64 -2.81 6.59 2.06
C ASP A 64 -4.11 6.16 1.36
N PHE A 65 -5.03 5.58 2.12
CA PHE A 65 -6.29 5.07 1.61
C PHE A 65 -7.38 5.16 2.67
N GLY A 66 -8.49 5.79 2.34
CA GLY A 66 -9.54 6.07 3.31
C GLY A 66 -9.06 6.98 4.42
N LEU A 67 -9.20 6.55 5.67
CA LEU A 67 -8.70 7.26 6.85
C LEU A 67 -7.33 6.78 7.32
N GLY A 68 -6.79 5.77 6.67
CA GLY A 68 -5.53 5.15 7.02
C GLY A 68 -4.62 4.90 5.82
N LYS A 69 -4.02 3.70 5.75
CA LYS A 69 -3.07 3.36 4.68
C LYS A 69 -3.06 1.88 4.31
N ILE A 70 -2.55 1.62 3.13
CA ILE A 70 -2.19 0.28 2.65
C ILE A 70 -0.67 0.23 2.55
N GLU A 71 -0.05 -0.79 3.12
CA GLU A 71 1.37 -1.09 2.95
C GLU A 71 1.55 -2.44 2.28
N ILE A 72 2.37 -2.50 1.23
CA ILE A 72 2.70 -3.73 0.51
C ILE A 72 4.21 -3.92 0.52
N VAL A 73 4.67 -5.05 1.08
CA VAL A 73 6.08 -5.44 1.09
C VAL A 73 6.23 -6.71 0.26
N TYR A 74 7.03 -6.64 -0.79
CA TYR A 74 7.21 -7.77 -1.71
C TYR A 74 8.57 -7.77 -2.38
N SER A 75 9.03 -8.93 -2.83
CA SER A 75 10.26 -9.06 -3.62
C SER A 75 9.92 -9.12 -5.10
N ARG A 76 10.72 -8.44 -5.92
CA ARG A 76 10.47 -8.17 -7.34
C ARG A 76 11.34 -9.04 -8.26
N PRO A 77 10.88 -10.21 -8.69
CA PRO A 77 11.62 -11.02 -9.67
C PRO A 77 11.60 -10.40 -11.07
N GLY A 78 12.69 -10.54 -11.81
CA GLY A 78 12.75 -10.24 -13.24
C GLY A 78 12.49 -11.48 -14.09
N LEU A 79 12.00 -11.28 -15.30
CA LEU A 79 11.81 -12.36 -16.29
C LEU A 79 13.13 -13.01 -16.69
N LYS A 80 14.12 -12.22 -16.98
CA LYS A 80 15.45 -12.68 -17.46
C LYS A 80 15.32 -13.70 -18.61
N GLY A 81 14.46 -13.37 -19.58
CA GLY A 81 14.19 -14.21 -20.74
C GLY A 81 13.28 -15.42 -20.50
N ARG A 82 12.69 -15.58 -19.31
CA ARG A 82 11.81 -16.69 -18.95
C ARG A 82 10.34 -16.29 -19.12
N ALA A 83 9.46 -17.27 -19.31
CA ALA A 83 8.03 -17.06 -19.22
C ALA A 83 7.61 -16.82 -17.76
N ALA A 84 6.83 -15.75 -17.51
CA ALA A 84 6.31 -15.45 -16.16
C ALA A 84 5.28 -16.49 -15.71
N PHE A 85 4.31 -16.76 -16.58
CA PHE A 85 3.14 -17.58 -16.34
C PHE A 85 3.01 -18.69 -17.38
N GLY A 86 2.19 -19.68 -17.10
CA GLY A 86 1.91 -20.78 -18.03
C GLY A 86 2.37 -22.14 -17.50
N ASN A 87 2.02 -23.19 -18.25
CA ASN A 87 2.42 -24.57 -17.94
C ASN A 87 3.93 -24.73 -18.13
N GLY A 88 4.62 -25.34 -17.16
CA GLY A 88 6.06 -25.62 -17.23
C GLY A 88 6.98 -24.45 -16.85
N THR A 89 6.49 -23.25 -16.56
CA THR A 89 7.32 -22.21 -15.98
C THR A 89 7.63 -22.49 -14.51
N LEU A 90 8.86 -22.12 -14.08
CA LEU A 90 9.27 -22.20 -12.68
C LEU A 90 8.95 -20.91 -11.89
N LEU A 91 8.45 -19.85 -12.55
CA LEU A 91 8.20 -18.56 -11.91
C LEU A 91 6.84 -18.53 -11.21
N ALA A 92 5.76 -18.64 -11.99
CA ALA A 92 4.39 -18.67 -11.49
C ALA A 92 3.54 -19.62 -12.37
N PRO A 93 3.58 -20.94 -12.12
CA PRO A 93 2.87 -21.92 -12.93
C PRO A 93 1.36 -21.72 -12.86
N THR A 94 0.66 -22.00 -13.97
CA THR A 94 -0.80 -21.99 -14.04
C THR A 94 -1.41 -23.02 -13.09
N GLY A 95 -2.45 -22.63 -12.35
CA GLY A 95 -3.17 -23.48 -11.42
C GLY A 95 -2.44 -23.79 -10.09
N VAL A 96 -1.26 -23.20 -9.88
CA VAL A 96 -0.47 -23.42 -8.66
C VAL A 96 -0.46 -22.16 -7.79
N VAL A 97 -0.56 -22.33 -6.47
CA VAL A 97 -0.47 -21.22 -5.51
C VAL A 97 0.92 -20.58 -5.59
N TRP A 98 0.93 -19.31 -5.93
CA TRP A 98 2.12 -18.48 -6.02
C TRP A 98 2.13 -17.42 -4.93
N ARG A 99 3.29 -17.21 -4.29
CA ARG A 99 3.54 -16.19 -3.25
C ARG A 99 3.44 -14.74 -3.73
N THR A 100 3.02 -14.52 -4.97
CA THR A 100 2.83 -13.20 -5.62
C THR A 100 4.08 -12.33 -5.56
N GLY A 101 5.21 -12.93 -5.92
CA GLY A 101 6.54 -12.30 -5.87
C GLY A 101 7.65 -13.34 -5.78
N ALA A 102 8.71 -13.01 -5.05
CA ALA A 102 9.85 -13.90 -4.80
C ALA A 102 10.24 -13.87 -3.31
N ASN A 103 11.11 -14.81 -2.90
CA ASN A 103 11.58 -14.96 -1.52
C ASN A 103 10.41 -15.23 -0.54
N GLY A 104 10.14 -14.35 0.44
CA GLY A 104 8.96 -14.43 1.29
C GLY A 104 7.66 -14.17 0.53
N ALA A 105 6.54 -14.58 1.10
CA ALA A 105 5.23 -14.22 0.58
C ALA A 105 5.03 -12.69 0.59
N THR A 106 4.36 -12.17 -0.42
CA THR A 106 3.99 -10.76 -0.46
C THR A 106 3.07 -10.45 0.72
N ARG A 107 3.42 -9.44 1.51
CA ARG A 107 2.63 -9.00 2.66
C ARG A 107 1.89 -7.73 2.33
N VAL A 108 0.57 -7.73 2.54
CA VAL A 108 -0.29 -6.56 2.45
C VAL A 108 -0.82 -6.24 3.84
N THR A 109 -0.64 -4.99 4.28
CA THR A 109 -1.15 -4.51 5.57
C THR A 109 -2.18 -3.42 5.32
N PHE A 110 -3.35 -3.57 5.89
CA PHE A 110 -4.41 -2.58 5.91
C PHE A 110 -4.54 -1.99 7.32
N SER A 111 -4.47 -0.67 7.46
CA SER A 111 -4.68 -0.01 8.75
C SER A 111 -6.15 0.03 9.18
N ASP A 112 -7.06 -0.04 8.22
CA ASP A 112 -8.51 -0.04 8.41
C ASP A 112 -9.14 -1.25 7.72
N PRO A 113 -10.38 -1.63 8.09
CA PRO A 113 -11.09 -2.69 7.39
C PRO A 113 -11.31 -2.35 5.91
N VAL A 114 -11.13 -3.35 5.04
CA VAL A 114 -11.35 -3.22 3.60
C VAL A 114 -12.27 -4.32 3.09
N THR A 115 -13.00 -4.03 2.03
CA THR A 115 -13.83 -5.01 1.32
C THR A 115 -13.18 -5.35 -0.02
N ILE A 116 -13.05 -6.64 -0.31
CA ILE A 116 -12.50 -7.18 -1.55
C ILE A 116 -13.51 -8.19 -2.09
N GLY A 117 -14.07 -7.91 -3.26
CA GLY A 117 -15.25 -8.63 -3.74
C GLY A 117 -16.45 -8.42 -2.81
N ASP A 118 -16.95 -9.50 -2.23
CA ASP A 118 -18.05 -9.53 -1.26
C ASP A 118 -17.59 -9.73 0.19
N LYS A 119 -16.29 -9.83 0.44
CA LYS A 119 -15.70 -10.15 1.74
C LYS A 119 -15.03 -8.94 2.38
N THR A 120 -15.25 -8.75 3.67
CA THR A 120 -14.58 -7.73 4.47
C THR A 120 -13.41 -8.34 5.23
N LEU A 121 -12.22 -7.76 5.03
CA LEU A 121 -11.02 -8.03 5.84
C LEU A 121 -10.96 -7.01 6.97
N ALA A 122 -10.68 -7.47 8.18
CA ALA A 122 -10.33 -6.58 9.29
C ALA A 122 -8.99 -5.87 9.02
N ALA A 123 -8.74 -4.78 9.74
CA ALA A 123 -7.41 -4.18 9.78
C ALA A 123 -6.38 -5.23 10.23
N GLY A 124 -5.23 -5.27 9.55
CA GLY A 124 -4.21 -6.28 9.83
C GLY A 124 -3.28 -6.55 8.67
N ALA A 125 -2.34 -7.47 8.87
CA ALA A 125 -1.37 -7.90 7.87
C ALA A 125 -1.73 -9.29 7.33
N TYR A 126 -1.74 -9.43 6.01
CA TYR A 126 -2.10 -10.64 5.29
C TYR A 126 -1.01 -11.03 4.28
N GLY A 127 -0.81 -12.33 4.10
CA GLY A 127 -0.07 -12.86 2.96
C GLY A 127 -0.94 -12.77 1.70
N LEU A 128 -0.42 -12.17 0.64
CA LEU A 128 -1.04 -12.13 -0.67
C LEU A 128 -0.53 -13.30 -1.50
N PHE A 129 -1.39 -14.25 -1.78
CA PHE A 129 -1.14 -15.36 -2.68
C PHE A 129 -2.04 -15.25 -3.91
N THR A 130 -1.61 -15.81 -5.02
CA THR A 130 -2.42 -15.88 -6.23
C THR A 130 -2.31 -17.24 -6.88
N ILE A 131 -3.34 -17.65 -7.59
CA ILE A 131 -3.32 -18.82 -8.48
C ILE A 131 -3.51 -18.29 -9.90
N PRO A 132 -2.43 -18.19 -10.70
CA PRO A 132 -2.53 -17.76 -12.08
C PRO A 132 -3.37 -18.74 -12.92
N GLY A 133 -4.22 -18.21 -13.78
CA GLY A 133 -4.98 -18.95 -14.77
C GLY A 133 -5.01 -18.19 -16.09
N GLU A 134 -5.36 -18.83 -17.19
CA GLU A 134 -5.39 -18.20 -18.50
C GLU A 134 -6.50 -17.15 -18.59
N ASN A 135 -7.70 -17.49 -18.11
CA ASN A 135 -8.90 -16.64 -18.22
C ASN A 135 -9.31 -16.03 -16.88
N GLU A 136 -8.83 -16.57 -15.78
CA GLU A 136 -9.23 -16.18 -14.45
C GLU A 136 -8.10 -16.45 -13.44
N TRP A 137 -7.81 -15.48 -12.61
CA TRP A 137 -6.89 -15.61 -11.47
C TRP A 137 -7.66 -15.68 -10.18
N THR A 138 -7.20 -16.52 -9.24
CA THR A 138 -7.66 -16.46 -7.86
C THR A 138 -6.70 -15.61 -7.04
N ILE A 139 -7.23 -14.58 -6.39
CA ILE A 139 -6.50 -13.71 -5.47
C ILE A 139 -6.86 -14.13 -4.04
N ILE A 140 -5.84 -14.32 -3.21
CA ILE A 140 -5.99 -14.90 -1.89
C ILE A 140 -5.33 -13.98 -0.86
N PHE A 141 -6.08 -13.60 0.17
CA PHE A 141 -5.54 -12.97 1.37
C PHE A 141 -5.59 -14.00 2.50
N ASN A 142 -4.41 -14.32 3.03
CA ASN A 142 -4.20 -15.39 4.01
C ASN A 142 -3.64 -14.82 5.31
N THR A 143 -4.00 -15.39 6.45
CA THR A 143 -3.51 -14.92 7.77
C THR A 143 -2.01 -15.12 7.95
N ASN A 144 -1.38 -16.07 7.25
CA ASN A 144 0.07 -16.25 7.25
C ASN A 144 0.76 -15.17 6.42
N SER A 145 1.08 -14.05 7.04
CA SER A 145 1.74 -12.89 6.41
C SER A 145 3.27 -12.91 6.50
N LYS A 146 3.87 -13.94 7.10
CA LYS A 146 5.31 -14.03 7.37
C LYS A 146 5.98 -15.25 6.75
N GLY A 147 5.21 -16.11 6.06
CA GLY A 147 5.68 -17.36 5.49
C GLY A 147 6.78 -17.17 4.43
N TRP A 148 7.68 -18.12 4.35
CA TRP A 148 8.68 -18.17 3.30
C TRP A 148 8.15 -18.92 2.08
N GLY A 149 8.09 -18.23 0.95
CA GLY A 149 7.58 -18.84 -0.28
C GLY A 149 6.06 -19.10 -0.22
N SER A 150 5.64 -20.19 -0.87
CA SER A 150 4.28 -20.75 -0.77
C SER A 150 4.27 -22.10 -0.04
N PHE A 151 5.40 -22.52 0.55
CA PHE A 151 5.52 -23.83 1.19
C PHE A 151 4.70 -23.96 2.47
N GLU A 152 4.52 -22.84 3.18
CA GLU A 152 3.75 -22.78 4.43
C GLU A 152 2.29 -22.36 4.20
N TYR A 153 1.88 -22.19 2.94
CA TYR A 153 0.51 -21.84 2.62
C TYR A 153 -0.47 -22.96 3.04
N LYS A 154 -1.55 -22.56 3.70
CA LYS A 154 -2.66 -23.43 4.05
C LYS A 154 -3.97 -22.77 3.65
N GLU A 155 -4.78 -23.46 2.87
CA GLU A 155 -6.07 -22.94 2.41
C GLU A 155 -7.03 -22.63 3.57
N ALA A 156 -6.93 -23.39 4.67
CA ALA A 156 -7.72 -23.15 5.87
C ALA A 156 -7.44 -21.80 6.57
N GLU A 157 -6.33 -21.15 6.23
CA GLU A 157 -5.94 -19.83 6.73
C GLU A 157 -6.36 -18.70 5.79
N ASP A 158 -7.08 -18.98 4.69
CA ASP A 158 -7.58 -17.98 3.76
C ASP A 158 -8.75 -17.21 4.37
N VAL A 159 -8.64 -15.90 4.37
CA VAL A 159 -9.71 -14.99 4.80
C VAL A 159 -10.56 -14.56 3.61
N VAL A 160 -9.90 -14.29 2.48
CA VAL A 160 -10.56 -13.90 1.22
C VAL A 160 -9.97 -14.68 0.07
N ARG A 161 -10.87 -15.18 -0.78
CA ARG A 161 -10.57 -15.72 -2.11
C ARG A 161 -11.51 -15.07 -3.11
N VAL A 162 -10.98 -14.31 -4.04
CA VAL A 162 -11.76 -13.68 -5.11
C VAL A 162 -11.18 -14.02 -6.46
N LYS A 163 -12.05 -14.09 -7.45
CA LYS A 163 -11.70 -14.36 -8.84
C LYS A 163 -11.67 -13.06 -9.61
N VAL A 164 -10.61 -12.86 -10.39
CA VAL A 164 -10.42 -11.68 -11.23
C VAL A 164 -9.94 -12.09 -12.61
N LYS A 165 -10.36 -11.36 -13.64
CA LYS A 165 -9.94 -11.62 -15.01
C LYS A 165 -8.61 -10.91 -15.27
N PRO A 166 -7.58 -11.63 -15.79
CA PRO A 166 -6.35 -10.98 -16.23
C PRO A 166 -6.59 -10.21 -17.54
N GLU A 167 -5.83 -9.13 -17.70
CA GLU A 167 -5.80 -8.29 -18.89
C GLU A 167 -4.45 -8.42 -19.59
N THR A 168 -4.44 -8.29 -20.90
CA THR A 168 -3.19 -8.27 -21.69
C THR A 168 -2.80 -6.85 -21.98
N THR A 169 -1.57 -6.47 -21.61
CA THR A 169 -1.00 -5.16 -21.90
C THR A 169 -0.21 -5.15 -23.22
N SER A 170 -0.14 -4.00 -23.88
CA SER A 170 0.66 -3.83 -25.11
C SER A 170 2.16 -3.99 -24.84
N ASN A 171 2.64 -3.45 -23.72
CA ASN A 171 4.05 -3.47 -23.33
C ASN A 171 4.33 -4.60 -22.32
N SER A 172 5.51 -5.19 -22.45
CA SER A 172 5.98 -6.20 -21.49
C SER A 172 6.69 -5.55 -20.32
N THR A 173 6.34 -5.96 -19.10
CA THR A 173 6.99 -5.51 -17.86
C THR A 173 7.99 -6.57 -17.42
N GLU A 174 9.29 -6.25 -17.45
CA GLU A 174 10.39 -7.15 -17.13
C GLU A 174 10.40 -7.55 -15.66
N THR A 175 10.21 -6.59 -14.76
CA THR A 175 10.26 -6.80 -13.31
C THR A 175 8.86 -6.83 -12.74
N PHE A 176 8.49 -7.88 -11.99
CA PHE A 176 7.21 -7.95 -11.30
C PHE A 176 6.92 -6.70 -10.49
N THR A 177 5.77 -6.10 -10.69
CA THR A 177 5.39 -4.81 -10.10
C THR A 177 4.00 -4.89 -9.50
N ILE A 178 3.87 -4.38 -8.28
CA ILE A 178 2.58 -4.11 -7.62
C ILE A 178 2.43 -2.61 -7.47
N ASN A 179 1.27 -2.09 -7.88
CA ASN A 179 0.90 -0.68 -7.75
C ASN A 179 -0.48 -0.55 -7.10
N ILE A 180 -0.77 0.64 -6.55
CA ILE A 180 -2.11 1.01 -6.08
C ILE A 180 -2.57 2.17 -6.97
N ASN A 181 -3.67 1.97 -7.67
CA ASN A 181 -4.18 2.86 -8.71
C ASN A 181 -5.66 3.19 -8.47
N ASN A 182 -6.21 4.13 -9.25
CA ASN A 182 -7.64 4.51 -9.23
C ASN A 182 -8.14 4.86 -7.82
N ILE A 183 -7.34 5.66 -7.12
CA ILE A 183 -7.58 5.98 -5.71
C ILE A 183 -8.66 7.04 -5.60
N THR A 184 -9.70 6.73 -4.84
CA THR A 184 -10.73 7.66 -4.36
C THR A 184 -10.77 7.61 -2.83
N PRO A 185 -11.58 8.43 -2.16
CA PRO A 185 -11.73 8.33 -0.71
C PRO A 185 -12.13 6.94 -0.20
N GLU A 186 -12.90 6.17 -0.98
CA GLU A 186 -13.46 4.88 -0.54
C GLU A 186 -13.07 3.69 -1.43
N THR A 187 -12.39 3.91 -2.55
CA THR A 187 -11.99 2.83 -3.47
C THR A 187 -10.55 2.98 -3.93
N ALA A 188 -9.90 1.85 -4.18
CA ALA A 188 -8.62 1.79 -4.87
C ALA A 188 -8.49 0.46 -5.62
N THR A 189 -7.45 0.31 -6.41
CA THR A 189 -7.15 -0.92 -7.15
C THR A 189 -5.72 -1.34 -6.87
N ILE A 190 -5.52 -2.55 -6.33
CA ILE A 190 -4.20 -3.18 -6.28
C ILE A 190 -3.97 -3.84 -7.65
N SER A 191 -2.96 -3.38 -8.37
CA SER A 191 -2.62 -3.86 -9.72
C SER A 191 -1.34 -4.68 -9.68
N LEU A 192 -1.40 -5.91 -10.18
CA LEU A 192 -0.27 -6.83 -10.31
C LEU A 192 0.14 -6.87 -11.78
N GLN A 193 1.39 -6.56 -12.11
CA GLN A 193 1.84 -6.50 -13.50
C GLN A 193 3.16 -7.26 -13.68
N TRP A 194 3.19 -8.16 -14.65
CA TRP A 194 4.39 -8.88 -15.05
C TRP A 194 4.26 -9.43 -16.47
N ALA A 195 5.33 -9.42 -17.24
CA ALA A 195 5.28 -9.68 -18.68
C ALA A 195 4.20 -8.79 -19.35
N LYS A 196 3.29 -9.38 -20.11
CA LYS A 196 2.14 -8.70 -20.71
C LYS A 196 0.85 -8.90 -19.91
N THR A 197 0.92 -9.37 -18.68
CA THR A 197 -0.26 -9.67 -17.86
C THR A 197 -0.45 -8.57 -16.80
N LEU A 198 -1.65 -8.04 -16.73
CA LEU A 198 -2.13 -7.12 -15.71
C LEU A 198 -3.32 -7.74 -14.99
N VAL A 199 -3.30 -7.72 -13.68
CA VAL A 199 -4.39 -8.20 -12.84
C VAL A 199 -4.80 -7.10 -11.89
N ASN A 200 -6.04 -6.67 -11.96
CA ASN A 200 -6.60 -5.59 -11.16
C ASN A 200 -7.51 -6.15 -10.06
N VAL A 201 -7.21 -5.81 -8.81
CA VAL A 201 -7.95 -6.23 -7.63
C VAL A 201 -8.60 -4.99 -7.01
N PRO A 202 -9.89 -4.74 -7.27
CA PRO A 202 -10.60 -3.62 -6.64
C PRO A 202 -10.75 -3.83 -5.15
N ILE A 203 -10.52 -2.77 -4.39
CA ILE A 203 -10.70 -2.73 -2.93
C ILE A 203 -11.58 -1.54 -2.55
N LYS A 204 -12.32 -1.67 -1.45
CA LYS A 204 -13.17 -0.61 -0.91
C LYS A 204 -12.99 -0.50 0.59
N THR A 205 -13.25 0.68 1.13
CA THR A 205 -13.34 0.93 2.57
C THR A 205 -14.59 1.74 2.88
N ASP A 206 -15.18 1.57 4.05
CA ASP A 206 -16.32 2.36 4.51
C ASP A 206 -15.85 3.44 5.48
N ILE A 207 -15.37 4.55 4.92
CA ILE A 207 -15.01 5.71 5.73
C ILE A 207 -16.23 6.54 6.13
N LYS A 208 -17.30 6.48 5.35
CA LYS A 208 -18.49 7.28 5.52
C LYS A 208 -19.17 7.01 6.85
N SER A 209 -19.40 5.74 7.18
CA SER A 209 -19.97 5.34 8.48
C SER A 209 -19.08 5.75 9.65
N THR A 210 -17.75 5.65 9.50
CA THR A 210 -16.79 6.07 10.54
C THR A 210 -16.80 7.57 10.75
N ILE A 211 -16.74 8.35 9.68
CA ILE A 211 -16.79 9.82 9.75
C ILE A 211 -18.14 10.27 10.33
N ARG A 212 -19.26 9.66 9.92
CA ARG A 212 -20.58 10.00 10.47
C ARG A 212 -20.61 9.86 11.99
N LYS A 213 -20.13 8.75 12.55
CA LYS A 213 -20.07 8.56 14.01
C LYS A 213 -19.21 9.63 14.68
N GLN A 214 -18.07 10.00 14.11
CA GLN A 214 -17.20 11.05 14.63
C GLN A 214 -17.89 12.42 14.59
N VAL A 215 -18.54 12.75 13.47
CA VAL A 215 -19.29 14.00 13.29
C VAL A 215 -20.43 14.10 14.30
N GLU A 216 -21.26 13.07 14.41
CA GLU A 216 -22.37 13.04 15.36
C GLU A 216 -21.89 13.20 16.81
N ALA A 217 -20.80 12.53 17.18
CA ALA A 217 -20.20 12.69 18.50
C ALA A 217 -19.68 14.13 18.73
N SER A 218 -19.09 14.77 17.70
CA SER A 218 -18.49 16.09 17.84
C SER A 218 -19.51 17.24 17.98
N ILE A 219 -20.71 17.07 17.44
CA ILE A 219 -21.78 18.10 17.47
C ILE A 219 -22.83 17.90 18.59
N THR A 220 -22.77 16.75 19.31
CA THR A 220 -23.73 16.45 20.40
C THR A 220 -23.12 16.59 21.79
N GLY A 221 -21.79 16.70 21.91
CA GLY A 221 -21.08 16.80 23.20
C GLY A 221 -20.84 18.24 23.66
N ALA A 222 -20.26 18.36 24.86
CA ALA A 222 -19.85 19.67 25.45
C ALA A 222 -18.71 20.33 24.63
N SER A 223 -18.08 19.63 23.72
CA SER A 223 -17.05 20.14 22.79
C SER A 223 -17.61 20.71 21.48
N ALA A 224 -18.93 20.73 21.29
CA ALA A 224 -19.53 21.27 20.09
C ALA A 224 -19.20 22.79 19.95
N ASN A 225 -18.53 23.12 18.83
CA ASN A 225 -18.07 24.47 18.53
C ASN A 225 -18.17 24.75 17.03
N GLY A 226 -17.84 25.97 16.62
CA GLY A 226 -17.91 26.38 15.21
C GLY A 226 -17.13 25.46 14.25
N ALA A 227 -15.96 24.98 14.63
CA ALA A 227 -15.15 24.06 13.81
C ALA A 227 -15.82 22.68 13.67
N ALA A 228 -16.40 22.16 14.75
CA ALA A 228 -17.15 20.90 14.70
C ALA A 228 -18.38 21.00 13.79
N TYR A 229 -19.14 22.10 13.90
CA TYR A 229 -20.30 22.37 13.03
C TYR A 229 -19.89 22.56 11.56
N GLN A 230 -18.76 23.23 11.29
CA GLN A 230 -18.23 23.35 9.92
C GLN A 230 -17.85 21.97 9.36
N ALA A 231 -17.13 21.14 10.13
CA ALA A 231 -16.77 19.78 9.71
C ALA A 231 -18.02 18.93 9.42
N ALA A 232 -19.03 19.02 10.28
CA ALA A 232 -20.33 18.35 10.08
C ALA A 232 -21.03 18.85 8.81
N ALA A 233 -21.08 20.15 8.57
CA ALA A 233 -21.69 20.71 7.38
C ALA A 233 -21.02 20.21 6.10
N ASN A 234 -19.69 20.20 6.05
CA ASN A 234 -18.93 19.66 4.92
C ASN A 234 -19.22 18.17 4.73
N PHE A 235 -19.18 17.36 5.78
CA PHE A 235 -19.47 15.93 5.69
C PHE A 235 -20.86 15.65 5.13
N TYR A 236 -21.89 16.29 5.69
CA TYR A 236 -23.26 16.11 5.22
C TYR A 236 -23.45 16.61 3.79
N PHE A 237 -22.75 17.67 3.38
CA PHE A 237 -22.82 18.18 2.02
C PHE A 237 -22.08 17.30 1.02
N ASP A 238 -20.77 17.02 1.29
CA ASP A 238 -19.90 16.39 0.32
C ASP A 238 -20.05 14.87 0.25
N MET A 239 -20.20 14.20 1.41
CA MET A 239 -20.19 12.74 1.49
C MET A 239 -21.59 12.15 1.67
N ASP A 240 -22.39 12.68 2.58
CA ASP A 240 -23.71 12.15 2.90
C ASP A 240 -24.81 12.58 1.94
N LYS A 241 -24.61 13.75 1.29
CA LYS A 241 -25.62 14.41 0.45
C LYS A 241 -26.92 14.72 1.20
N ASP A 242 -26.83 14.83 2.54
CA ASP A 242 -27.93 15.30 3.39
C ASP A 242 -27.83 16.82 3.52
N TYR A 243 -28.31 17.49 2.49
CA TYR A 243 -28.23 18.96 2.40
C TYR A 243 -29.02 19.70 3.50
N ALA A 244 -30.05 19.08 4.07
CA ALA A 244 -30.80 19.65 5.20
C ALA A 244 -29.94 19.67 6.48
N LYS A 245 -29.24 18.55 6.78
CA LYS A 245 -28.28 18.54 7.89
C LYS A 245 -27.07 19.43 7.63
N ALA A 246 -26.60 19.50 6.38
CA ALA A 246 -25.54 20.42 5.99
C ALA A 246 -25.94 21.87 6.28
N LEU A 247 -27.17 22.30 5.87
CA LEU A 247 -27.72 23.63 6.11
C LEU A 247 -27.85 23.93 7.60
N THR A 248 -28.35 22.98 8.38
CA THR A 248 -28.48 23.13 9.84
C THR A 248 -27.13 23.40 10.51
N ASN A 249 -26.11 22.60 10.15
CA ASN A 249 -24.79 22.72 10.76
C ASN A 249 -24.00 23.94 10.27
N VAL A 250 -24.11 24.31 8.98
CA VAL A 250 -23.43 25.51 8.48
C VAL A 250 -24.00 26.78 9.11
N ASN A 251 -25.30 26.83 9.44
CA ASN A 251 -25.88 27.96 10.17
C ASN A 251 -25.22 28.11 11.55
N LYS A 252 -25.10 27.04 12.32
CA LYS A 252 -24.41 27.06 13.63
C LYS A 252 -22.92 27.42 13.50
N ALA A 253 -22.25 27.00 12.43
CA ALA A 253 -20.86 27.39 12.16
C ALA A 253 -20.78 28.92 11.87
N ILE A 254 -21.72 29.48 11.13
CA ILE A 254 -21.80 30.94 10.83
C ILE A 254 -22.05 31.74 12.11
N GLU A 255 -22.92 31.27 13.01
CA GLU A 255 -23.14 31.91 14.31
C GLU A 255 -21.82 32.04 15.10
N ALA A 256 -20.98 31.04 15.07
CA ALA A 256 -19.68 31.05 15.73
C ALA A 256 -18.62 31.89 14.97
N THR A 257 -18.75 32.02 13.64
CA THR A 257 -17.76 32.73 12.80
C THR A 257 -18.46 33.51 11.68
N PRO A 258 -19.09 34.67 12.02
CA PRO A 258 -19.95 35.41 11.09
C PRO A 258 -19.25 36.04 9.88
N THR A 259 -17.92 36.12 9.90
CA THR A 259 -17.10 36.69 8.82
C THR A 259 -16.51 35.63 7.87
N ALA A 260 -16.79 34.37 8.12
CA ALA A 260 -16.27 33.24 7.34
C ALA A 260 -17.00 33.09 6.00
N TYR A 261 -16.55 33.81 4.97
CA TYR A 261 -17.16 33.79 3.63
C TYR A 261 -17.34 32.41 3.03
N TRP A 262 -16.43 31.46 3.33
CA TRP A 262 -16.52 30.07 2.85
C TRP A 262 -17.74 29.32 3.40
N LEU A 263 -18.17 29.65 4.60
CA LEU A 263 -19.39 29.06 5.18
C LEU A 263 -20.65 29.56 4.46
N PHE A 264 -20.68 30.83 4.05
CA PHE A 264 -21.78 31.37 3.26
C PHE A 264 -21.84 30.75 1.86
N LEU A 265 -20.70 30.44 1.25
CA LEU A 265 -20.65 29.67 0.00
C LEU A 265 -21.23 28.27 0.18
N LEU A 266 -20.84 27.56 1.24
CA LEU A 266 -21.36 26.22 1.56
C LEU A 266 -22.89 26.29 1.81
N LYS A 267 -23.36 27.31 2.55
CA LYS A 267 -24.78 27.54 2.79
C LYS A 267 -25.53 27.77 1.48
N ALA A 268 -25.02 28.63 0.61
CA ALA A 268 -25.62 28.90 -0.70
C ALA A 268 -25.73 27.60 -1.54
N LYS A 269 -24.69 26.80 -1.57
CA LYS A 269 -24.69 25.50 -2.27
C LYS A 269 -25.72 24.53 -1.68
N ALA A 270 -25.79 24.41 -0.34
CA ALA A 270 -26.77 23.55 0.33
C ALA A 270 -28.22 23.99 0.05
N GLN A 271 -28.49 25.28 0.10
CA GLN A 271 -29.81 25.83 -0.22
C GLN A 271 -30.19 25.62 -1.68
N LYS A 272 -29.25 25.76 -2.62
CA LYS A 272 -29.45 25.42 -4.03
C LYS A 272 -29.88 23.96 -4.21
N GLU A 273 -29.18 23.02 -3.60
CA GLU A 273 -29.51 21.59 -3.68
C GLU A 273 -30.89 21.28 -3.05
N LEU A 274 -31.33 22.07 -2.08
CA LEU A 274 -32.65 21.97 -1.47
C LEU A 274 -33.77 22.69 -2.28
N GLY A 275 -33.42 23.37 -3.38
CA GLY A 275 -34.37 24.13 -4.20
C GLY A 275 -34.71 25.51 -3.65
N ASP A 276 -34.10 25.96 -2.55
CA ASP A 276 -34.26 27.30 -2.00
C ASP A 276 -33.41 28.32 -2.79
N LYS A 277 -33.87 28.63 -4.00
CA LYS A 277 -33.16 29.57 -4.90
C LYS A 277 -32.99 30.96 -4.30
N LYS A 278 -34.00 31.44 -3.59
CA LYS A 278 -33.97 32.76 -2.96
C LYS A 278 -32.94 32.82 -1.82
N GLY A 279 -32.96 31.86 -0.94
CA GLY A 279 -31.96 31.72 0.13
C GLY A 279 -30.57 31.54 -0.39
N ALA A 280 -30.38 30.68 -1.42
CA ALA A 280 -29.08 30.42 -2.07
C ALA A 280 -28.49 31.73 -2.63
N LYS A 281 -29.31 32.56 -3.31
CA LYS A 281 -28.86 33.86 -3.85
C LYS A 281 -28.40 34.78 -2.73
N LEU A 282 -29.19 34.93 -1.66
CA LEU A 282 -28.84 35.79 -0.52
C LEU A 282 -27.57 35.36 0.18
N SER A 283 -27.38 34.05 0.34
CA SER A 283 -26.16 33.49 0.94
C SER A 283 -24.92 33.65 0.05
N ALA A 284 -25.09 33.54 -1.27
CA ALA A 284 -24.00 33.77 -2.23
C ALA A 284 -23.60 35.27 -2.26
N GLU A 285 -24.56 36.20 -2.21
CA GLU A 285 -24.30 37.65 -2.13
C GLU A 285 -23.57 38.02 -0.81
N ALA A 286 -23.91 37.37 0.31
CA ALA A 286 -23.19 37.53 1.58
C ALA A 286 -21.76 37.00 1.48
N CYS A 287 -21.57 35.86 0.81
CA CYS A 287 -20.23 35.35 0.53
C CYS A 287 -19.39 36.34 -0.30
N ILE A 288 -19.94 36.89 -1.39
CA ILE A 288 -19.27 37.88 -2.24
C ILE A 288 -18.80 39.07 -1.41
N LYS A 289 -19.70 39.68 -0.67
CA LYS A 289 -19.39 40.86 0.16
C LYS A 289 -18.23 40.59 1.14
N LEU A 290 -18.24 39.47 1.83
CA LEU A 290 -17.21 39.12 2.80
C LEU A 290 -15.88 38.71 2.10
N ALA A 291 -15.97 38.02 0.97
CA ALA A 291 -14.80 37.61 0.20
C ALA A 291 -14.07 38.80 -0.47
N GLU A 292 -14.84 39.81 -0.93
CA GLU A 292 -14.27 41.08 -1.45
C GLU A 292 -13.54 41.83 -0.35
N ALA A 293 -14.11 41.93 0.86
CA ALA A 293 -13.46 42.54 2.02
C ALA A 293 -12.17 41.82 2.40
N ALA A 294 -12.14 40.50 2.23
CA ALA A 294 -10.95 39.64 2.41
C ALA A 294 -10.02 39.59 1.21
N LYS A 295 -10.31 40.26 0.11
CA LYS A 295 -9.58 40.25 -1.17
C LYS A 295 -9.40 38.85 -1.76
N ASN A 296 -10.40 37.99 -1.61
CA ASN A 296 -10.43 36.63 -2.11
C ASN A 296 -11.28 36.48 -3.37
N ALA A 297 -10.69 36.75 -4.53
CA ALA A 297 -11.39 36.71 -5.81
C ALA A 297 -11.92 35.33 -6.22
N ASP A 298 -11.33 34.26 -5.72
CA ASP A 298 -11.77 32.89 -6.06
C ASP A 298 -13.12 32.57 -5.45
N TYR A 299 -13.36 33.02 -4.21
CA TYR A 299 -14.65 32.82 -3.57
C TYR A 299 -15.73 33.77 -4.15
N VAL A 300 -15.35 34.97 -4.61
CA VAL A 300 -16.24 35.84 -5.36
C VAL A 300 -16.73 35.16 -6.64
N ARG A 301 -15.79 34.58 -7.40
CA ARG A 301 -16.09 33.83 -8.62
C ARG A 301 -17.01 32.64 -8.32
N SER A 302 -16.63 31.81 -7.35
CA SER A 302 -17.42 30.63 -6.98
C SER A 302 -18.83 30.95 -6.52
N ALA A 303 -19.02 32.08 -5.81
CA ALA A 303 -20.35 32.51 -5.39
C ALA A 303 -21.19 33.04 -6.56
N ASN A 304 -20.57 33.75 -7.51
CA ASN A 304 -21.24 34.15 -8.75
C ASN A 304 -21.64 32.93 -9.61
N ASP A 305 -20.82 31.87 -9.66
CA ASP A 305 -21.18 30.63 -10.34
C ASP A 305 -22.42 29.97 -9.71
N VAL A 306 -22.55 30.02 -8.38
CA VAL A 306 -23.77 29.54 -7.70
C VAL A 306 -24.98 30.37 -8.13
N ILE A 307 -24.87 31.71 -8.17
CA ILE A 307 -25.97 32.58 -8.58
C ILE A 307 -26.37 32.31 -10.03
N ALA A 308 -25.39 32.16 -10.94
CA ALA A 308 -25.64 31.90 -12.35
C ALA A 308 -26.33 30.56 -12.60
N ALA A 309 -26.19 29.61 -11.65
CA ALA A 309 -26.78 28.28 -11.75
C ALA A 309 -28.13 28.11 -11.01
N LEU A 310 -28.77 29.18 -10.56
CA LEU A 310 -30.09 29.19 -9.90
C LEU A 310 -31.23 29.37 -10.92
#